data_dfa772c8b8492c07e84f21bdf968d4b8
#
_entry.id   dfa772c8b8492c07e84f21bdf968d4b8
#
_cell.length_a   1.000
_cell.length_b   1.000
_cell.length_c   1.000
_cell.angle_alpha   90.00
_cell.angle_beta   90.00
_cell.angle_gamma   90.00
#
_symmetry.space_group_name_H-M   'P 1'
#
loop_
_entity.id
_entity.type
_entity.pdbx_description
1 polymer ?
#
loop_
_entity_poly.entity_id
_entity_poly.type
_entity_poly.pdbx_seq_one_letter_code
_entity_poly.pdbx_strand_id
1 'polypeptide(L)'
;MKRGYVLALAATLGVCLVIFTPLRAVVGGEGVTARKVEGIIWDGSVRDLRLGTLPVGDVNARLLIWPLFLGRAEFLVSRGDAPLAPGITASVARGIGGMSVHDLNATLPVGSLLAPFPAENIQFEGFSARFAAGRCIEAGGQARLTLSDSVPGLNLQNGMLGKPRCDGARLLLPLVSQSGMERSDIRLSADGTYTIAVTLDANRGDQAALLNLSGFRPVAGGYRLVQKGRF
;
A
#
# COMPACT_ATOMS: atom_id res chain seq x y z
N MET A 1 -14.38 -44.73 -26.19
CA MET A 1 -15.40 -44.12 -25.30
C MET A 1 -14.89 -43.83 -23.91
N LYS A 2 -14.12 -44.71 -23.23
CA LYS A 2 -13.64 -44.45 -21.80
C LYS A 2 -12.79 -43.20 -21.62
N ARG A 3 -11.94 -42.80 -22.57
CA ARG A 3 -11.08 -41.61 -22.47
C ARG A 3 -11.87 -40.28 -22.43
N GLY A 4 -12.98 -40.20 -23.17
CA GLY A 4 -13.83 -39.01 -23.19
C GLY A 4 -14.51 -38.74 -21.83
N TYR A 5 -15.00 -39.80 -21.18
CA TYR A 5 -15.60 -39.67 -19.84
C TYR A 5 -14.58 -39.27 -18.76
N VAL A 6 -13.36 -39.78 -18.85
CA VAL A 6 -12.28 -39.39 -17.90
C VAL A 6 -11.91 -37.91 -18.08
N LEU A 7 -11.80 -37.44 -19.32
CA LEU A 7 -11.53 -36.02 -19.59
C LEU A 7 -12.68 -35.12 -19.13
N ALA A 8 -13.93 -35.51 -19.39
CA ALA A 8 -15.09 -34.75 -18.90
C ALA A 8 -15.14 -34.70 -17.36
N LEU A 9 -14.90 -35.83 -16.69
CA LEU A 9 -14.87 -35.91 -15.22
C LEU A 9 -13.74 -35.02 -14.65
N ALA A 10 -12.55 -35.09 -15.25
CA ALA A 10 -11.41 -34.27 -14.81
C ALA A 10 -11.68 -32.77 -15.01
N ALA A 11 -12.30 -32.39 -16.13
CA ALA A 11 -12.68 -31.01 -16.41
C ALA A 11 -13.75 -30.52 -15.40
N THR A 12 -14.78 -31.33 -15.14
CA THR A 12 -15.81 -30.98 -14.15
C THR A 12 -15.22 -30.85 -12.74
N LEU A 13 -14.34 -31.77 -12.35
CA LEU A 13 -13.66 -31.68 -11.05
C LEU A 13 -12.79 -30.42 -10.95
N GLY A 14 -12.04 -30.08 -12.01
CA GLY A 14 -11.25 -28.86 -12.09
C GLY A 14 -12.09 -27.60 -11.92
N VAL A 15 -13.23 -27.52 -12.62
CA VAL A 15 -14.18 -26.41 -12.50
C VAL A 15 -14.74 -26.32 -11.07
N CYS A 16 -15.16 -27.44 -10.47
CA CYS A 16 -15.64 -27.47 -9.09
C CYS A 16 -14.57 -26.99 -8.10
N LEU A 17 -13.33 -27.43 -8.26
CA LEU A 17 -12.23 -26.99 -7.39
C LEU A 17 -12.02 -25.48 -7.48
N VAL A 18 -12.07 -24.90 -8.68
CA VAL A 18 -11.94 -23.44 -8.85
C VAL A 18 -13.13 -22.70 -8.23
N ILE A 19 -14.37 -23.20 -8.44
CA ILE A 19 -15.58 -22.55 -7.89
C ILE A 19 -15.57 -22.55 -6.36
N PHE A 20 -15.16 -23.64 -5.73
CA PHE A 20 -15.19 -23.79 -4.27
C PHE A 20 -13.85 -23.50 -3.59
N THR A 21 -12.87 -22.90 -4.30
CA THR A 21 -11.60 -22.53 -3.68
C THR A 21 -11.85 -21.54 -2.53
N PRO A 22 -11.46 -21.88 -1.29
CA PRO A 22 -11.62 -20.97 -0.16
C PRO A 22 -10.67 -19.77 -0.30
N LEU A 23 -11.13 -18.58 0.05
CA LEU A 23 -10.31 -17.36 -0.03
C LEU A 23 -9.01 -17.49 0.78
N ARG A 24 -9.02 -18.19 1.90
CA ARG A 24 -7.83 -18.45 2.75
C ARG A 24 -6.67 -19.14 2.03
N ALA A 25 -6.96 -19.87 0.93
CA ALA A 25 -5.91 -20.53 0.16
C ALA A 25 -5.10 -19.56 -0.72
N VAL A 26 -5.63 -18.36 -0.95
CA VAL A 26 -5.04 -17.34 -1.82
C VAL A 26 -4.56 -16.13 -1.02
N VAL A 27 -5.26 -15.82 0.08
CA VAL A 27 -4.85 -14.75 1.01
C VAL A 27 -3.77 -15.29 1.93
N GLY A 28 -2.56 -14.82 1.74
CA GLY A 28 -1.38 -15.19 2.52
C GLY A 28 -0.11 -14.91 1.74
N GLY A 29 0.97 -14.70 2.44
CA GLY A 29 2.28 -14.41 1.87
C GLY A 29 3.17 -13.73 2.91
N GLU A 30 4.45 -13.54 2.60
CA GLU A 30 5.33 -12.79 3.49
C GLU A 30 4.76 -11.37 3.70
N GLY A 31 4.61 -11.00 4.97
CA GLY A 31 4.12 -9.68 5.36
C GLY A 31 2.60 -9.48 5.33
N VAL A 32 1.80 -10.46 4.90
CA VAL A 32 0.33 -10.37 4.93
C VAL A 32 -0.22 -11.23 6.05
N THR A 33 -0.88 -10.61 7.02
CA THR A 33 -1.53 -11.30 8.15
C THR A 33 -2.99 -10.89 8.25
N ALA A 34 -3.84 -11.85 8.61
CA ALA A 34 -5.25 -11.60 8.85
C ALA A 34 -5.72 -12.46 10.02
N ARG A 35 -6.59 -11.90 10.87
CA ARG A 35 -7.15 -12.65 12.00
C ARG A 35 -8.12 -13.73 11.56
N LYS A 36 -8.92 -13.45 10.53
CA LYS A 36 -9.91 -14.37 9.99
C LYS A 36 -10.10 -14.13 8.50
N VAL A 37 -10.17 -15.22 7.74
CA VAL A 37 -10.48 -15.19 6.30
C VAL A 37 -11.66 -16.13 6.07
N GLU A 38 -12.76 -15.62 5.55
CA GLU A 38 -14.02 -16.32 5.35
C GLU A 38 -14.46 -16.23 3.88
N GLY A 39 -15.27 -17.20 3.46
CA GLY A 39 -15.84 -17.26 2.13
C GLY A 39 -14.92 -17.90 1.09
N ILE A 40 -15.30 -17.72 -0.16
CA ILE A 40 -14.65 -18.26 -1.35
C ILE A 40 -13.97 -17.12 -2.13
N ILE A 41 -13.13 -17.47 -3.11
CA ILE A 41 -12.40 -16.47 -3.91
C ILE A 41 -13.33 -15.50 -4.66
N TRP A 42 -14.57 -15.90 -4.93
CA TRP A 42 -15.56 -15.10 -5.66
C TRP A 42 -16.30 -14.10 -4.77
N ASP A 43 -16.39 -14.39 -3.50
CA ASP A 43 -17.03 -13.53 -2.49
C ASP A 43 -16.53 -13.93 -1.11
N GLY A 44 -15.61 -13.14 -0.58
CA GLY A 44 -15.01 -13.43 0.71
C GLY A 44 -14.69 -12.18 1.50
N SER A 45 -14.50 -12.36 2.79
CA SER A 45 -14.14 -11.30 3.73
C SER A 45 -12.87 -11.64 4.49
N VAL A 46 -12.05 -10.62 4.70
CA VAL A 46 -10.81 -10.69 5.46
C VAL A 46 -10.93 -9.74 6.64
N ARG A 47 -10.80 -10.26 7.85
CA ARG A 47 -10.90 -9.51 9.09
C ARG A 47 -9.53 -9.21 9.67
N ASP A 48 -9.35 -7.95 10.13
CA ASP A 48 -8.11 -7.45 10.71
C ASP A 48 -6.90 -7.73 9.79
N LEU A 49 -7.04 -7.36 8.51
CA LEU A 49 -5.96 -7.46 7.54
C LEU A 49 -4.84 -6.48 7.92
N ARG A 50 -3.61 -6.99 7.92
CA ARG A 50 -2.40 -6.19 8.14
C ARG A 50 -1.36 -6.48 7.07
N LEU A 51 -0.71 -5.44 6.61
CA LEU A 51 0.43 -5.51 5.71
C LEU A 51 1.69 -5.10 6.50
N GLY A 52 2.45 -6.10 6.98
CA GLY A 52 3.51 -5.88 7.96
C GLY A 52 2.95 -5.25 9.23
N THR A 53 3.38 -4.04 9.56
CA THR A 53 2.89 -3.25 10.70
C THR A 53 1.70 -2.34 10.36
N LEU A 54 1.33 -2.23 9.08
CA LEU A 54 0.25 -1.35 8.61
C LEU A 54 -1.12 -2.03 8.79
N PRO A 55 -2.00 -1.53 9.67
CA PRO A 55 -3.34 -2.08 9.82
C PRO A 55 -4.23 -1.58 8.67
N VAL A 56 -4.70 -2.50 7.84
CA VAL A 56 -5.67 -2.23 6.78
C VAL A 56 -7.10 -2.36 7.31
N GLY A 57 -7.32 -3.30 8.26
CA GLY A 57 -8.62 -3.56 8.88
C GLY A 57 -9.46 -4.58 8.08
N ASP A 58 -10.78 -4.49 8.23
CA ASP A 58 -11.71 -5.42 7.60
C ASP A 58 -11.96 -5.04 6.14
N VAL A 59 -11.84 -6.00 5.23
CA VAL A 59 -12.08 -5.78 3.79
C VAL A 59 -12.82 -6.96 3.17
N ASN A 60 -13.58 -6.70 2.12
CA ASN A 60 -14.16 -7.71 1.26
C ASN A 60 -13.27 -7.88 0.01
N ALA A 61 -13.12 -9.11 -0.45
CA ALA A 61 -12.30 -9.42 -1.62
C ALA A 61 -13.11 -10.29 -2.59
N ARG A 62 -13.12 -9.92 -3.86
CA ARG A 62 -13.80 -10.64 -4.94
C ARG A 62 -12.87 -10.83 -6.12
N LEU A 63 -12.69 -12.06 -6.57
CA LEU A 63 -11.94 -12.38 -7.77
C LEU A 63 -12.75 -12.04 -9.03
N LEU A 64 -12.11 -11.39 -10.00
CA LEU A 64 -12.71 -11.10 -11.29
C LEU A 64 -12.44 -12.25 -12.29
N ILE A 65 -13.50 -12.69 -12.98
CA ILE A 65 -13.42 -13.85 -13.90
C ILE A 65 -12.62 -13.51 -15.16
N TRP A 66 -12.88 -12.36 -15.81
CA TRP A 66 -12.29 -12.02 -17.09
C TRP A 66 -10.76 -11.98 -17.10
N PRO A 67 -10.07 -11.40 -16.09
CA PRO A 67 -8.62 -11.39 -16.06
C PRO A 67 -7.97 -12.77 -15.97
N LEU A 68 -8.69 -13.78 -15.46
CA LEU A 68 -8.19 -15.15 -15.37
C LEU A 68 -7.92 -15.76 -16.76
N PHE A 69 -8.76 -15.47 -17.75
CA PHE A 69 -8.53 -15.91 -19.12
C PHE A 69 -7.27 -15.30 -19.76
N LEU A 70 -6.79 -14.18 -19.19
CA LEU A 70 -5.54 -13.51 -19.58
C LEU A 70 -4.34 -13.94 -18.73
N GLY A 71 -4.49 -15.00 -17.90
CA GLY A 71 -3.43 -15.48 -17.00
C GLY A 71 -3.13 -14.54 -15.83
N ARG A 72 -4.11 -13.74 -15.41
CA ARG A 72 -4.00 -12.74 -14.35
C ARG A 72 -5.13 -12.93 -13.33
N ALA A 73 -4.78 -13.16 -12.06
CA ALA A 73 -5.72 -13.13 -10.95
C ALA A 73 -5.87 -11.68 -10.48
N GLU A 74 -7.09 -11.14 -10.58
CA GLU A 74 -7.41 -9.78 -10.19
C GLU A 74 -8.52 -9.78 -9.14
N PHE A 75 -8.24 -9.18 -7.99
CA PHE A 75 -9.16 -9.08 -6.87
C PHE A 75 -9.64 -7.63 -6.73
N LEU A 76 -10.93 -7.47 -6.72
CA LEU A 76 -11.55 -6.23 -6.26
C LEU A 76 -11.61 -6.27 -4.73
N VAL A 77 -10.94 -5.33 -4.10
CA VAL A 77 -10.91 -5.16 -2.65
C VAL A 77 -11.77 -3.96 -2.29
N SER A 78 -12.69 -4.13 -1.35
CA SER A 78 -13.56 -3.03 -0.94
C SER A 78 -13.89 -3.08 0.54
N ARG A 79 -14.08 -1.91 1.12
CA ARG A 79 -14.68 -1.67 2.43
C ARG A 79 -15.55 -0.43 2.33
N GLY A 80 -16.80 -0.51 2.78
CA GLY A 80 -17.66 0.67 2.89
C GLY A 80 -17.17 1.63 3.97
N ASP A 81 -17.61 2.88 3.89
CA ASP A 81 -17.36 3.87 4.93
C ASP A 81 -18.09 3.49 6.22
N ALA A 82 -17.37 3.61 7.34
CA ALA A 82 -17.90 3.47 8.68
C ALA A 82 -17.41 4.65 9.54
N PRO A 83 -18.11 4.99 10.66
CA PRO A 83 -17.76 6.16 11.47
C PRO A 83 -16.31 6.23 11.94
N LEU A 84 -15.66 5.05 12.13
CA LEU A 84 -14.30 4.94 12.62
C LEU A 84 -13.34 4.29 11.61
N ALA A 85 -13.81 3.99 10.39
CA ALA A 85 -13.02 3.28 9.38
C ALA A 85 -13.38 3.79 7.97
N PRO A 86 -12.59 4.72 7.39
CA PRO A 86 -12.79 5.22 6.04
C PRO A 86 -12.86 4.09 5.01
N GLY A 87 -13.62 4.31 3.94
CA GLY A 87 -13.76 3.35 2.85
C GLY A 87 -12.43 3.00 2.19
N ILE A 88 -12.38 1.80 1.63
CA ILE A 88 -11.26 1.34 0.80
C ILE A 88 -11.85 0.77 -0.49
N THR A 89 -11.30 1.16 -1.61
CA THR A 89 -11.54 0.51 -2.91
C THR A 89 -10.23 0.36 -3.65
N ALA A 90 -9.97 -0.82 -4.18
CA ALA A 90 -8.80 -1.10 -5.00
C ALA A 90 -9.03 -2.31 -5.89
N SER A 91 -8.36 -2.38 -7.04
CA SER A 91 -8.15 -3.60 -7.78
C SER A 91 -6.70 -4.04 -7.64
N VAL A 92 -6.47 -5.26 -7.17
CA VAL A 92 -5.13 -5.84 -6.97
C VAL A 92 -5.00 -7.03 -7.89
N ALA A 93 -4.03 -6.99 -8.80
CA ALA A 93 -3.81 -8.06 -9.75
C ALA A 93 -2.40 -8.65 -9.63
N ARG A 94 -2.31 -9.98 -9.80
CA ARG A 94 -1.06 -10.73 -9.87
C ARG A 94 -1.14 -11.76 -11.01
N GLY A 95 -0.09 -11.84 -11.79
CA GLY A 95 0.00 -12.77 -12.91
C GLY A 95 1.42 -12.88 -13.46
N ILE A 96 1.54 -13.50 -14.65
CA ILE A 96 2.82 -13.68 -15.35
C ILE A 96 3.51 -12.33 -15.62
N GLY A 97 2.73 -11.26 -15.83
CA GLY A 97 3.22 -9.89 -16.08
C GLY A 97 3.66 -9.13 -14.83
N GLY A 98 3.58 -9.74 -13.63
CA GLY A 98 3.94 -9.08 -12.37
C GLY A 98 2.75 -8.81 -11.45
N MET A 99 2.85 -7.78 -10.65
CA MET A 99 1.84 -7.34 -9.69
C MET A 99 1.42 -5.91 -9.99
N SER A 100 0.13 -5.63 -9.86
CA SER A 100 -0.38 -4.25 -9.98
C SER A 100 -1.49 -3.98 -8.98
N VAL A 101 -1.58 -2.71 -8.62
CA VAL A 101 -2.69 -2.12 -7.88
C VAL A 101 -3.26 -1.03 -8.78
N HIS A 102 -4.58 -0.98 -8.94
CA HIS A 102 -5.28 0.02 -9.74
C HIS A 102 -6.39 0.66 -8.91
N ASP A 103 -6.60 1.93 -9.15
CA ASP A 103 -7.71 2.73 -8.58
C ASP A 103 -7.84 2.59 -7.06
N LEU A 104 -6.68 2.55 -6.35
CA LEU A 104 -6.71 2.54 -4.89
C LEU A 104 -7.19 3.91 -4.39
N ASN A 105 -8.32 3.87 -3.70
CA ASN A 105 -8.85 4.98 -2.91
C ASN A 105 -8.95 4.48 -1.47
N ALA A 106 -8.15 5.04 -0.58
CA ALA A 106 -8.06 4.59 0.80
C ALA A 106 -7.45 5.66 1.70
N THR A 107 -7.85 5.66 2.95
CA THR A 107 -7.16 6.38 4.03
C THR A 107 -6.61 5.34 5.02
N LEU A 108 -5.30 5.33 5.20
CA LEU A 108 -4.59 4.35 6.02
C LEU A 108 -3.82 5.04 7.15
N PRO A 109 -3.91 4.54 8.39
CA PRO A 109 -3.11 5.06 9.49
C PRO A 109 -1.65 4.62 9.35
N VAL A 110 -0.73 5.58 9.29
CA VAL A 110 0.71 5.31 9.07
C VAL A 110 1.59 5.74 10.25
N GLY A 111 1.00 6.15 11.36
CA GLY A 111 1.73 6.68 12.50
C GLY A 111 2.82 5.75 13.02
N SER A 112 2.54 4.46 13.14
CA SER A 112 3.52 3.47 13.59
C SER A 112 4.63 3.20 12.57
N LEU A 113 4.35 3.37 11.28
CA LEU A 113 5.29 3.12 10.19
C LEU A 113 6.29 4.28 10.03
N LEU A 114 5.83 5.51 10.28
CA LEU A 114 6.60 6.74 10.07
C LEU A 114 7.22 7.30 11.36
N ALA A 115 7.00 6.64 12.52
CA ALA A 115 7.60 7.09 13.78
C ALA A 115 9.14 7.19 13.69
N PRO A 116 9.79 8.22 14.20
CA PRO A 116 9.27 9.30 15.07
C PRO A 116 8.65 10.50 14.32
N PHE A 117 8.50 10.42 12.98
CA PHE A 117 7.84 11.48 12.23
C PHE A 117 6.32 11.48 12.55
N PRO A 118 5.71 12.63 12.82
CA PRO A 118 4.35 12.72 13.34
C PRO A 118 3.29 12.57 12.24
N ALA A 119 3.44 11.58 11.40
CA ALA A 119 2.44 11.23 10.40
C ALA A 119 1.27 10.52 11.08
N GLU A 120 0.07 10.85 10.69
CA GLU A 120 -1.16 10.23 11.20
C GLU A 120 -1.75 9.29 10.16
N ASN A 121 -2.16 9.85 9.02
CA ASN A 121 -2.83 9.11 7.97
C ASN A 121 -2.22 9.43 6.60
N ILE A 122 -2.23 8.44 5.71
CA ILE A 122 -2.00 8.64 4.29
C ILE A 122 -3.28 8.35 3.52
N GLN A 123 -3.71 9.30 2.70
CA GLN A 123 -4.86 9.19 1.83
C GLN A 123 -4.38 8.99 0.39
N PHE A 124 -4.93 8.00 -0.28
CA PHE A 124 -4.71 7.73 -1.69
C PHE A 124 -5.96 8.03 -2.49
N GLU A 125 -5.82 8.68 -3.65
CA GLU A 125 -6.89 8.98 -4.60
C GLU A 125 -6.47 8.53 -6.00
N GLY A 126 -7.21 7.54 -6.55
CA GLY A 126 -6.92 6.95 -7.84
C GLY A 126 -5.49 6.42 -7.98
N PHE A 127 -4.88 5.99 -6.85
CA PHE A 127 -3.50 5.51 -6.88
C PHE A 127 -3.41 4.22 -7.68
N SER A 128 -2.43 4.17 -8.57
CA SER A 128 -2.11 2.99 -9.37
C SER A 128 -0.61 2.77 -9.40
N ALA A 129 -0.19 1.50 -9.30
CA ALA A 129 1.20 1.11 -9.43
C ALA A 129 1.31 -0.28 -10.04
N ARG A 130 2.29 -0.48 -10.93
CA ARG A 130 2.58 -1.77 -11.55
C ARG A 130 4.05 -2.11 -11.44
N PHE A 131 4.31 -3.33 -10.99
CA PHE A 131 5.64 -3.91 -10.92
C PHE A 131 5.72 -5.13 -11.86
N ALA A 132 6.77 -5.19 -12.67
CA ALA A 132 7.08 -6.33 -13.52
C ALA A 132 8.57 -6.64 -13.41
N ALA A 133 8.93 -7.92 -13.36
CA ALA A 133 10.31 -8.37 -13.20
C ALA A 133 11.07 -7.66 -12.03
N GLY A 134 10.37 -7.42 -10.92
CA GLY A 134 10.96 -6.74 -9.75
C GLY A 134 11.16 -5.23 -9.90
N ARG A 135 10.63 -4.59 -10.93
CA ARG A 135 10.82 -3.17 -11.22
C ARG A 135 9.48 -2.44 -11.33
N CYS A 136 9.45 -1.20 -10.84
CA CYS A 136 8.34 -0.30 -11.10
C CYS A 136 8.27 0.05 -12.59
N ILE A 137 7.12 -0.20 -13.22
CA ILE A 137 6.89 0.07 -14.64
C ILE A 137 5.98 1.28 -14.82
N GLU A 138 5.00 1.41 -13.93
CA GLU A 138 4.00 2.46 -14.00
C GLU A 138 3.55 2.84 -12.60
N ALA A 139 3.32 4.14 -12.36
CA ALA A 139 2.71 4.63 -11.14
C ALA A 139 2.00 5.94 -11.41
N GLY A 140 0.89 6.20 -10.70
CA GLY A 140 0.07 7.38 -10.88
C GLY A 140 -0.93 7.58 -9.74
N GLY A 141 -1.79 8.60 -9.90
CA GLY A 141 -2.75 9.02 -8.90
C GLY A 141 -2.22 10.13 -8.00
N GLN A 142 -2.81 10.27 -6.83
CA GLN A 142 -2.42 11.26 -5.83
C GLN A 142 -2.29 10.60 -4.45
N ALA A 143 -1.44 11.18 -3.59
CA ALA A 143 -1.36 10.84 -2.20
C ALA A 143 -1.24 12.09 -1.34
N ARG A 144 -1.91 12.07 -0.21
CA ARG A 144 -1.87 13.12 0.82
C ARG A 144 -1.48 12.50 2.15
N LEU A 145 -0.44 13.02 2.77
CA LEU A 145 -0.03 12.65 4.11
C LEU A 145 -0.54 13.70 5.09
N THR A 146 -1.35 13.29 6.04
CA THR A 146 -1.82 14.13 7.14
C THR A 146 -0.91 13.93 8.34
N LEU A 147 -0.62 15.00 9.05
CA LEU A 147 0.26 15.00 10.21
C LEU A 147 -0.55 15.33 11.46
N SER A 148 -0.14 14.80 12.60
CA SER A 148 -0.73 15.19 13.88
C SER A 148 -0.28 16.60 14.25
N ASP A 149 -1.19 17.41 14.81
CA ASP A 149 -0.99 18.84 15.13
C ASP A 149 0.13 19.14 16.16
N SER A 150 0.83 18.13 16.61
CA SER A 150 1.66 18.19 17.81
C SER A 150 3.15 18.49 17.60
N VAL A 151 3.57 18.95 16.41
CA VAL A 151 4.99 19.30 16.24
C VAL A 151 5.20 20.79 16.36
N PRO A 152 5.76 21.27 17.49
CA PRO A 152 6.09 22.67 17.65
C PRO A 152 7.01 23.15 16.52
N GLY A 153 6.58 24.19 15.81
CA GLY A 153 7.37 24.81 14.74
C GLY A 153 7.22 24.20 13.36
N LEU A 154 6.42 23.14 13.17
CA LEU A 154 6.01 22.63 11.87
C LEU A 154 4.55 23.02 11.61
N ASN A 155 4.32 23.99 10.73
CA ASN A 155 2.97 24.35 10.31
C ASN A 155 2.54 23.48 9.11
N LEU A 156 2.18 22.23 9.38
CA LEU A 156 1.79 21.24 8.39
C LEU A 156 0.29 20.93 8.42
N GLN A 157 -0.54 21.90 8.83
CA GLN A 157 -1.98 21.76 8.98
C GLN A 157 -2.68 21.26 7.70
N ASN A 158 -2.15 21.57 6.51
CA ASN A 158 -2.68 21.12 5.24
C ASN A 158 -2.09 19.80 4.74
N GLY A 159 -1.20 19.18 5.53
CA GLY A 159 -0.51 17.95 5.16
C GLY A 159 0.51 18.13 4.01
N MET A 160 0.97 17.01 3.49
CA MET A 160 1.91 16.94 2.37
C MET A 160 1.25 16.24 1.20
N LEU A 161 1.42 16.75 -0.01
CA LEU A 161 0.83 16.22 -1.23
C LEU A 161 1.90 15.71 -2.18
N GLY A 162 1.57 14.68 -2.95
CA GLY A 162 2.47 14.18 -3.99
C GLY A 162 1.81 13.28 -5.01
N LYS A 163 2.48 13.15 -6.15
CA LYS A 163 2.08 12.23 -7.23
C LYS A 163 3.07 11.08 -7.30
N PRO A 164 2.61 9.83 -7.14
CA PRO A 164 3.44 8.65 -7.27
C PRO A 164 4.05 8.55 -8.68
N ARG A 165 5.28 8.08 -8.74
CA ARG A 165 5.97 7.81 -10.01
C ARG A 165 7.01 6.71 -9.83
N CYS A 166 7.45 6.09 -10.92
CA CYS A 166 8.61 5.21 -10.89
C CYS A 166 9.92 6.02 -10.84
N ASP A 167 10.83 5.60 -9.97
CA ASP A 167 12.19 6.11 -9.83
C ASP A 167 13.17 4.93 -9.99
N GLY A 168 13.61 4.71 -11.21
CA GLY A 168 14.34 3.51 -11.58
C GLY A 168 13.51 2.24 -11.38
N ALA A 169 14.00 1.31 -10.53
CA ALA A 169 13.27 0.08 -10.23
C ALA A 169 12.23 0.23 -9.11
N ARG A 170 12.16 1.37 -8.44
CA ARG A 170 11.33 1.60 -7.25
C ARG A 170 10.16 2.52 -7.55
N LEU A 171 9.09 2.33 -6.82
CA LEU A 171 8.02 3.31 -6.71
C LEU A 171 8.51 4.44 -5.80
N LEU A 172 8.40 5.68 -6.24
CA LEU A 172 8.65 6.89 -5.47
C LEU A 172 7.34 7.63 -5.24
N LEU A 173 7.06 7.92 -3.98
CA LEU A 173 6.00 8.82 -3.54
C LEU A 173 6.66 10.08 -2.96
N PRO A 174 6.81 11.14 -3.76
CA PRO A 174 7.40 12.39 -3.33
C PRO A 174 6.30 13.28 -2.74
N LEU A 175 6.27 13.41 -1.43
CA LEU A 175 5.32 14.25 -0.72
C LEU A 175 5.98 15.57 -0.36
N VAL A 176 5.32 16.68 -0.64
CA VAL A 176 5.82 18.02 -0.37
C VAL A 176 4.75 18.82 0.36
N SER A 177 5.15 19.56 1.38
CA SER A 177 4.26 20.49 2.08
C SER A 177 3.88 21.67 1.19
N GLN A 178 2.84 22.40 1.59
CA GLN A 178 2.40 23.58 0.86
C GLN A 178 3.47 24.71 0.84
N SER A 179 4.29 24.80 1.89
CA SER A 179 5.41 25.74 1.96
C SER A 179 6.59 25.36 1.05
N GLY A 180 6.68 24.07 0.65
CA GLY A 180 7.82 23.49 -0.03
C GLY A 180 9.03 23.22 0.84
N MET A 181 9.00 23.61 2.13
CA MET A 181 10.12 23.46 3.06
C MET A 181 10.23 22.07 3.68
N GLU A 182 9.16 21.31 3.66
CA GLU A 182 9.12 19.95 4.15
C GLU A 182 8.87 18.99 2.99
N ARG A 183 9.70 17.95 2.92
CA ARG A 183 9.61 16.91 1.88
C ARG A 183 9.74 15.53 2.52
N SER A 184 8.90 14.60 2.10
CA SER A 184 9.00 13.19 2.46
C SER A 184 9.03 12.34 1.19
N ASP A 185 10.17 11.71 0.92
CA ASP A 185 10.33 10.78 -0.20
C ASP A 185 10.16 9.35 0.32
N ILE A 186 9.09 8.68 -0.05
CA ILE A 186 8.86 7.27 0.26
C ILE A 186 9.18 6.44 -0.99
N ARG A 187 10.16 5.55 -0.89
CA ARG A 187 10.56 4.63 -1.97
C ARG A 187 10.20 3.21 -1.58
N LEU A 188 9.46 2.53 -2.44
CA LEU A 188 9.02 1.16 -2.25
C LEU A 188 9.57 0.27 -3.38
N SER A 189 10.13 -0.86 -3.02
CA SER A 189 10.61 -1.89 -3.95
C SER A 189 9.58 -3.01 -4.09
N ALA A 190 9.68 -3.80 -5.15
CA ALA A 190 8.78 -4.92 -5.43
C ALA A 190 8.85 -6.06 -4.38
N ASP A 191 9.94 -6.16 -3.63
CA ASP A 191 10.16 -7.13 -2.55
C ASP A 191 9.57 -6.69 -1.21
N GLY A 192 8.84 -5.57 -1.16
CA GLY A 192 8.25 -5.00 0.05
C GLY A 192 9.23 -4.19 0.91
N THR A 193 10.49 -4.01 0.50
CA THR A 193 11.40 -3.11 1.20
C THR A 193 11.05 -1.66 0.92
N TYR A 194 11.11 -0.83 1.95
CA TYR A 194 10.85 0.60 1.81
C TYR A 194 11.95 1.47 2.44
N THR A 195 12.08 2.67 1.91
CA THR A 195 12.93 3.73 2.48
C THR A 195 12.11 5.02 2.54
N ILE A 196 12.05 5.62 3.69
CA ILE A 196 11.39 6.91 3.94
C ILE A 196 12.49 7.92 4.26
N ALA A 197 12.54 9.02 3.53
CA ALA A 197 13.47 10.11 3.75
C ALA A 197 12.69 11.40 3.95
N VAL A 198 12.65 11.91 5.17
CA VAL A 198 12.05 13.20 5.50
C VAL A 198 13.15 14.25 5.52
N THR A 199 12.97 15.31 4.74
CA THR A 199 13.88 16.46 4.68
C THR A 199 13.12 17.71 5.10
N LEU A 200 13.71 18.46 6.00
CA LEU A 200 13.20 19.74 6.49
C LEU A 200 14.21 20.80 6.04
N ASP A 201 13.80 21.63 5.10
CA ASP A 201 14.57 22.82 4.73
C ASP A 201 14.34 23.84 5.84
N ALA A 202 15.36 24.23 6.55
CA ALA A 202 15.25 25.35 7.44
C ALA A 202 16.58 25.78 8.08
N ASN A 203 16.70 27.07 8.18
CA ASN A 203 17.47 27.78 9.18
C ASN A 203 16.72 27.69 10.53
N ARG A 204 16.61 26.48 11.11
CA ARG A 204 15.89 26.19 12.35
C ARG A 204 16.88 26.00 13.51
N GLY A 205 17.78 26.98 13.66
CA GLY A 205 18.78 26.95 14.75
C GLY A 205 18.17 26.72 16.12
N ASP A 206 17.01 27.32 16.36
CA ASP A 206 16.29 27.24 17.65
C ASP A 206 15.73 25.85 17.95
N GLN A 207 15.57 25.00 16.94
CA GLN A 207 14.98 23.65 17.07
C GLN A 207 16.00 22.51 16.82
N ALA A 208 17.26 22.85 16.57
CA ALA A 208 18.30 21.89 16.27
C ALA A 208 18.43 20.76 17.30
N ALA A 209 18.34 21.10 18.58
CA ALA A 209 18.43 20.13 19.67
C ALA A 209 17.25 19.14 19.66
N LEU A 210 16.03 19.63 19.47
CA LEU A 210 14.82 18.80 19.40
C LEU A 210 14.84 17.88 18.18
N LEU A 211 15.25 18.39 17.00
CA LEU A 211 15.37 17.62 15.78
C LEU A 211 16.41 16.51 15.92
N ASN A 212 17.56 16.79 16.52
CA ASN A 212 18.60 15.79 16.78
C ASN A 212 18.11 14.70 17.74
N LEU A 213 17.36 15.05 18.79
CA LEU A 213 16.75 14.08 19.71
C LEU A 213 15.70 13.20 19.00
N SER A 214 15.01 13.75 18.00
CA SER A 214 14.05 13.01 17.15
C SER A 214 14.71 12.19 16.04
N GLY A 215 16.05 12.09 16.02
CA GLY A 215 16.79 11.29 15.04
C GLY A 215 17.09 11.98 13.71
N PHE A 216 16.73 13.25 13.55
CA PHE A 216 17.14 14.03 12.38
C PHE A 216 18.64 14.35 12.45
N ARG A 217 19.28 14.31 11.30
CA ARG A 217 20.70 14.66 11.16
C ARG A 217 20.83 15.93 10.33
N PRO A 218 21.75 16.85 10.68
CA PRO A 218 22.01 18.04 9.88
C PRO A 218 22.58 17.63 8.52
N VAL A 219 22.09 18.27 7.47
CA VAL A 219 22.58 18.16 6.07
C VAL A 219 22.71 19.55 5.49
N ALA A 220 23.33 19.68 4.32
CA ALA A 220 23.40 20.95 3.62
C ALA A 220 21.97 21.46 3.35
N GLY A 221 21.61 22.62 3.88
CA GLY A 221 20.29 23.25 3.73
C GLY A 221 19.22 22.81 4.71
N GLY A 222 19.52 21.99 5.74
CA GLY A 222 18.48 21.64 6.72
C GLY A 222 18.76 20.37 7.51
N TYR A 223 17.72 19.61 7.76
CA TYR A 223 17.74 18.37 8.55
C TYR A 223 17.11 17.22 7.78
N ARG A 224 17.65 16.00 7.94
CA ARG A 224 17.15 14.81 7.28
C ARG A 224 17.03 13.64 8.27
N LEU A 225 15.89 12.94 8.18
CA LEU A 225 15.62 11.66 8.82
C LEU A 225 15.48 10.59 7.75
N VAL A 226 16.14 9.46 7.93
CA VAL A 226 15.99 8.31 7.01
C VAL A 226 15.60 7.08 7.80
N GLN A 227 14.52 6.45 7.41
CA GLN A 227 14.04 5.20 7.96
C GLN A 227 13.94 4.15 6.87
N LYS A 228 14.26 2.91 7.20
CA LYS A 228 14.17 1.76 6.30
C LYS A 228 13.41 0.64 7.00
N GLY A 229 12.64 -0.12 6.23
CA GLY A 229 11.91 -1.27 6.74
C GLY A 229 11.44 -2.19 5.62
N ARG A 230 10.64 -3.17 5.99
CA ARG A 230 9.98 -4.12 5.10
C ARG A 230 8.54 -4.38 5.61
N PHE A 231 7.61 -4.53 4.67
CA PHE A 231 6.23 -4.96 4.94
C PHE A 231 6.14 -6.46 5.12
#